data_802b997393230c082c039455775b1e4b
#
_entry.id   802b997393230c082c039455775b1e4b
#
_cell.length_a   1.000
_cell.length_b   1.000
_cell.length_c   1.000
_cell.angle_alpha   90.00
_cell.angle_beta   90.00
_cell.angle_gamma   90.00
#
_symmetry.space_group_name_H-M   'P 1'
#
loop_
_entity.id
_entity.type
_entity.pdbx_description
1 polymer ?
#
loop_
_entity_poly.entity_id
_entity_poly.type
_entity_poly.pdbx_seq_one_letter_code
_entity_poly.pdbx_strand_id
1 'polypeptide(L)'
;MKKLRQPTSLACFACGRKNPVGLHLEWFNNYEEKQVETTFTLSDDYCSYPGTVHGGIIATILDETSGRAILLDNNFERLMVTLKMEVVYKHNTPTNTPLKAIGRVLRDGGSRAQVEGEIQLPDGTVTAKCTSLLFKIPQAVKDKWGPAETEEWARTTPKLEE
;
A
#
# COMPACT_ATOMS: atom_id res chain seq x y z
N MET A 1 4.45 21.03 0.91
CA MET A 1 3.00 20.88 1.24
C MET A 1 2.78 19.74 2.23
N LYS A 2 1.67 19.78 2.99
CA LYS A 2 1.35 18.77 4.00
C LYS A 2 0.90 17.49 3.30
N LYS A 3 1.62 16.38 3.49
CA LYS A 3 1.18 15.07 2.99
C LYS A 3 -0.08 14.63 3.73
N LEU A 4 -1.08 14.13 3.00
CA LEU A 4 -2.32 13.65 3.59
C LEU A 4 -2.20 12.16 3.89
N ARG A 5 -2.39 11.78 5.16
CA ARG A 5 -2.40 10.38 5.57
C ARG A 5 -3.68 9.69 5.09
N GLN A 6 -3.54 8.51 4.48
CA GLN A 6 -4.68 7.68 4.09
C GLN A 6 -5.26 6.89 5.27
N PRO A 7 -6.54 6.45 5.20
CA PRO A 7 -7.15 5.61 6.24
C PRO A 7 -6.41 4.30 6.45
N THR A 8 -6.55 3.73 7.64
CA THR A 8 -6.05 2.40 8.01
C THR A 8 -7.18 1.52 8.53
N SER A 9 -6.99 0.20 8.47
CA SER A 9 -7.92 -0.78 9.03
C SER A 9 -7.46 -1.33 10.38
N LEU A 10 -8.24 -2.23 10.98
CA LEU A 10 -7.84 -2.92 12.21
C LEU A 10 -7.10 -4.22 11.92
N ALA A 11 -7.61 -5.03 11.00
CA ALA A 11 -7.20 -6.42 10.82
C ALA A 11 -6.26 -6.65 9.63
N CYS A 12 -6.15 -5.72 8.69
CA CYS A 12 -5.31 -5.85 7.50
C CYS A 12 -3.85 -6.19 7.88
N PHE A 13 -3.27 -7.15 7.19
CA PHE A 13 -1.87 -7.54 7.41
C PHE A 13 -0.89 -6.39 7.12
N ALA A 14 -1.16 -5.56 6.13
CA ALA A 14 -0.28 -4.45 5.77
C ALA A 14 -0.44 -3.22 6.68
N CYS A 15 -1.69 -2.76 6.94
CA CYS A 15 -1.97 -1.51 7.66
C CYS A 15 -2.72 -1.69 8.99
N GLY A 16 -3.15 -2.90 9.31
CA GLY A 16 -4.05 -3.16 10.45
C GLY A 16 -3.40 -2.89 11.81
N ARG A 17 -3.95 -1.93 12.53
CA ARG A 17 -3.39 -1.48 13.82
C ARG A 17 -3.46 -2.51 14.94
N LYS A 18 -4.44 -3.43 14.86
CA LYS A 18 -4.65 -4.49 15.86
C LYS A 18 -4.16 -5.85 15.38
N ASN A 19 -3.60 -5.96 14.18
CA ASN A 19 -3.03 -7.22 13.72
C ASN A 19 -1.66 -7.43 14.37
N PRO A 20 -1.50 -8.43 15.26
CA PRO A 20 -0.25 -8.60 16.04
C PRO A 20 0.94 -9.06 15.21
N VAL A 21 0.69 -9.61 14.01
CA VAL A 21 1.73 -10.07 13.08
C VAL A 21 1.82 -9.22 11.82
N GLY A 22 1.08 -8.10 11.78
CA GLY A 22 1.02 -7.20 10.64
C GLY A 22 2.26 -6.30 10.51
N LEU A 23 2.35 -5.65 9.36
CA LEU A 23 3.45 -4.73 9.04
C LEU A 23 3.24 -3.33 9.62
N HIS A 24 2.01 -2.97 9.96
CA HIS A 24 1.59 -1.68 10.55
C HIS A 24 2.05 -0.45 9.75
N LEU A 25 2.03 -0.56 8.43
CA LEU A 25 2.43 0.52 7.54
C LEU A 25 1.37 1.62 7.45
N GLU A 26 1.82 2.82 7.16
CA GLU A 26 0.98 3.98 6.93
C GLU A 26 1.33 4.62 5.59
N TRP A 27 0.31 5.03 4.82
CA TRP A 27 0.49 5.65 3.51
C TRP A 27 0.05 7.10 3.52
N PHE A 28 0.72 7.89 2.68
CA PHE A 28 0.51 9.33 2.55
C PHE A 28 0.37 9.71 1.08
N ASN A 29 -0.63 10.53 0.79
CA ASN A 29 -0.77 11.17 -0.52
C ASN A 29 0.30 12.25 -0.67
N ASN A 30 1.05 12.19 -1.75
CA ASN A 30 1.97 13.23 -2.20
C ASN A 30 1.42 13.80 -3.51
N TYR A 31 0.71 14.91 -3.42
CA TYR A 31 0.02 15.50 -4.57
C TYR A 31 0.98 16.18 -5.55
N GLU A 32 2.12 16.66 -5.08
CA GLU A 32 3.15 17.29 -5.92
C GLU A 32 3.71 16.27 -6.91
N GLU A 33 4.05 15.08 -6.40
CA GLU A 33 4.60 13.98 -7.18
C GLU A 33 3.52 13.08 -7.78
N LYS A 34 2.23 13.36 -7.51
CA LYS A 34 1.08 12.56 -7.96
C LYS A 34 1.23 11.07 -7.63
N GLN A 35 1.59 10.78 -6.39
CA GLN A 35 1.85 9.44 -5.91
C GLN A 35 1.40 9.24 -4.46
N VAL A 36 1.14 7.98 -4.10
CA VAL A 36 1.05 7.56 -2.71
C VAL A 36 2.41 7.01 -2.27
N GLU A 37 2.78 7.22 -1.03
CA GLU A 37 4.07 6.77 -0.51
C GLU A 37 4.00 6.31 0.95
N THR A 38 4.90 5.41 1.31
CA THR A 38 5.19 4.99 2.67
C THR A 38 6.69 4.81 2.86
N THR A 39 7.16 5.07 4.07
CA THR A 39 8.54 4.78 4.50
C THR A 39 8.51 3.78 5.64
N PHE A 40 9.41 2.82 5.64
CA PHE A 40 9.43 1.73 6.61
C PHE A 40 10.83 1.13 6.73
N THR A 41 11.03 0.40 7.81
CA THR A 41 12.21 -0.45 8.05
C THR A 41 11.71 -1.80 8.54
N LEU A 42 12.16 -2.89 7.93
CA LEU A 42 11.79 -4.25 8.32
C LEU A 42 12.94 -4.93 9.04
N SER A 43 12.62 -5.57 10.18
CA SER A 43 13.59 -6.38 10.93
C SER A 43 13.91 -7.70 10.21
N ASP A 44 14.87 -8.44 10.77
CA ASP A 44 15.23 -9.77 10.27
C ASP A 44 14.11 -10.80 10.44
N ASP A 45 13.06 -10.50 11.21
CA ASP A 45 11.85 -11.36 11.29
C ASP A 45 11.14 -11.52 9.94
N TYR A 46 11.37 -10.59 9.03
CA TYR A 46 10.79 -10.58 7.68
C TYR A 46 11.76 -11.05 6.59
N CYS A 47 12.88 -11.64 6.96
CA CYS A 47 13.88 -12.10 6.00
C CYS A 47 13.50 -13.43 5.33
N SER A 48 14.08 -13.67 4.14
CA SER A 48 14.22 -14.98 3.51
C SER A 48 15.63 -15.51 3.76
N TYR A 49 16.60 -15.00 3.02
CA TYR A 49 18.02 -15.17 3.34
C TYR A 49 18.46 -14.11 4.36
N PRO A 50 19.48 -14.39 5.19
CA PRO A 50 19.98 -13.40 6.15
C PRO A 50 20.23 -12.04 5.49
N GLY A 51 19.67 -10.98 6.09
CA GLY A 51 19.80 -9.61 5.60
C GLY A 51 18.97 -9.24 4.37
N THR A 52 18.12 -10.14 3.86
CA THR A 52 17.29 -9.93 2.67
C THR A 52 15.81 -10.09 3.02
N VAL A 53 15.01 -9.09 2.72
CA VAL A 53 13.55 -9.16 2.92
C VAL A 53 12.95 -10.25 2.05
N HIS A 54 12.04 -11.05 2.62
CA HIS A 54 11.35 -12.12 1.90
C HIS A 54 10.54 -11.55 0.71
N GLY A 55 10.65 -12.20 -0.45
CA GLY A 55 9.98 -11.75 -1.67
C GLY A 55 8.46 -11.63 -1.54
N GLY A 56 7.82 -12.49 -0.75
CA GLY A 56 6.38 -12.41 -0.45
C GLY A 56 6.02 -11.17 0.37
N ILE A 57 6.88 -10.73 1.30
CA ILE A 57 6.68 -9.48 2.05
C ILE A 57 6.84 -8.27 1.13
N ILE A 58 7.83 -8.29 0.24
CA ILE A 58 7.98 -7.27 -0.81
C ILE A 58 6.72 -7.19 -1.67
N ALA A 59 6.20 -8.34 -2.13
CA ALA A 59 4.98 -8.40 -2.93
C ALA A 59 3.76 -7.85 -2.15
N THR A 60 3.63 -8.15 -0.86
CA THR A 60 2.57 -7.61 0.00
C THR A 60 2.63 -6.08 0.07
N ILE A 61 3.80 -5.50 0.27
CA ILE A 61 3.98 -4.05 0.36
C ILE A 61 3.68 -3.40 -1.00
N LEU A 62 4.12 -4.01 -2.10
CA LEU A 62 3.85 -3.52 -3.44
C LEU A 62 2.36 -3.59 -3.79
N ASP A 63 1.68 -4.68 -3.43
CA ASP A 63 0.24 -4.86 -3.64
C ASP A 63 -0.56 -3.75 -2.95
N GLU A 64 -0.33 -3.57 -1.66
CA GLU A 64 -1.01 -2.52 -0.89
C GLU A 64 -0.66 -1.12 -1.39
N THR A 65 0.62 -0.83 -1.65
CA THR A 65 1.07 0.50 -2.09
C THR A 65 0.50 0.86 -3.45
N SER A 66 0.56 -0.05 -4.43
CA SER A 66 0.00 0.20 -5.75
C SER A 66 -1.52 0.33 -5.73
N GLY A 67 -2.21 -0.52 -4.95
CA GLY A 67 -3.65 -0.47 -4.77
C GLY A 67 -4.15 0.84 -4.16
N ARG A 68 -3.38 1.40 -3.23
CA ARG A 68 -3.68 2.68 -2.57
C ARG A 68 -3.49 3.91 -3.46
N ALA A 69 -2.83 3.78 -4.60
CA ALA A 69 -2.66 4.88 -5.55
C ALA A 69 -3.99 5.45 -6.05
N ILE A 70 -5.04 4.63 -6.15
CA ILE A 70 -6.38 5.09 -6.56
C ILE A 70 -7.04 6.04 -5.55
N LEU A 71 -6.60 6.01 -4.29
CA LEU A 71 -7.13 6.88 -3.22
C LEU A 71 -6.48 8.28 -3.22
N LEU A 72 -5.60 8.56 -4.18
CA LEU A 72 -4.99 9.87 -4.36
C LEU A 72 -6.01 10.95 -4.73
N ASP A 73 -7.16 10.56 -5.28
CA ASP A 73 -8.29 11.43 -5.57
C ASP A 73 -9.12 11.84 -4.33
N ASN A 74 -8.73 11.37 -3.14
CA ASN A 74 -9.40 11.55 -1.86
C ASN A 74 -10.78 10.87 -1.76
N ASN A 75 -11.15 10.02 -2.69
CA ASN A 75 -12.34 9.18 -2.58
C ASN A 75 -12.01 7.90 -1.82
N PHE A 76 -11.94 7.97 -0.49
CA PHE A 76 -11.57 6.85 0.39
C PHE A 76 -12.65 5.74 0.48
N GLU A 77 -13.82 5.95 -0.12
CA GLU A 77 -14.85 4.92 -0.28
C GLU A 77 -14.63 4.06 -1.54
N ARG A 78 -13.78 4.51 -2.44
CA ARG A 78 -13.47 3.82 -3.67
C ARG A 78 -12.41 2.75 -3.44
N LEU A 79 -12.85 1.59 -2.97
CA LEU A 79 -11.96 0.46 -2.70
C LEU A 79 -11.92 -0.49 -3.90
N MET A 80 -10.73 -1.01 -4.16
CA MET A 80 -10.50 -1.98 -5.24
C MET A 80 -9.77 -3.20 -4.72
N VAL A 81 -9.90 -4.31 -5.45
CA VAL A 81 -9.17 -5.56 -5.20
C VAL A 81 -8.24 -5.85 -6.38
N THR A 82 -7.12 -6.47 -6.11
CA THR A 82 -6.14 -6.84 -7.12
C THR A 82 -6.61 -8.09 -7.86
N LEU A 83 -6.75 -7.99 -9.19
CA LEU A 83 -7.04 -9.13 -10.07
C LEU A 83 -5.77 -9.81 -10.57
N LYS A 84 -4.75 -9.02 -10.84
CA LYS A 84 -3.45 -9.50 -11.34
C LYS A 84 -2.37 -8.54 -10.87
N MET A 85 -1.26 -9.10 -10.44
CA MET A 85 -0.04 -8.36 -10.15
C MET A 85 1.15 -9.08 -10.75
N GLU A 86 2.02 -8.34 -11.40
CA GLU A 86 3.32 -8.79 -11.85
C GLU A 86 4.40 -8.07 -11.07
N VAL A 87 5.29 -8.82 -10.44
CA VAL A 87 6.39 -8.29 -9.62
C VAL A 87 7.73 -8.61 -10.28
N VAL A 88 8.58 -7.61 -10.37
CA VAL A 88 9.97 -7.74 -10.83
C VAL A 88 10.90 -7.38 -9.69
N TYR A 89 11.72 -8.32 -9.27
CA TYR A 89 12.78 -8.16 -8.28
C TYR A 89 14.08 -7.80 -8.98
N LYS A 90 14.54 -6.56 -8.83
CA LYS A 90 15.69 -6.03 -9.57
C LYS A 90 16.99 -6.11 -8.80
N HIS A 91 16.91 -5.80 -7.51
CA HIS A 91 18.05 -5.77 -6.60
C HIS A 91 17.64 -6.33 -5.24
N ASN A 92 18.63 -6.64 -4.42
CA ASN A 92 18.39 -7.03 -3.03
C ASN A 92 17.64 -5.91 -2.28
N THR A 93 16.60 -6.30 -1.56
CA THR A 93 15.91 -5.41 -0.62
C THR A 93 16.38 -5.77 0.78
N PRO A 94 17.25 -4.95 1.42
CA PRO A 94 17.87 -5.30 2.69
C PRO A 94 16.90 -5.13 3.86
N THR A 95 17.06 -6.00 4.89
CA THR A 95 16.47 -5.77 6.22
C THR A 95 17.20 -4.65 6.95
N ASN A 96 16.61 -4.15 8.03
CA ASN A 96 17.19 -3.13 8.92
C ASN A 96 17.68 -1.85 8.20
N THR A 97 17.10 -1.57 7.04
CA THR A 97 17.44 -0.41 6.21
C THR A 97 16.17 0.40 5.94
N PRO A 98 16.23 1.74 6.04
CA PRO A 98 15.10 2.57 5.64
C PRO A 98 14.74 2.35 4.16
N LEU A 99 13.49 2.06 3.90
CA LEU A 99 12.95 1.81 2.56
C LEU A 99 11.80 2.77 2.29
N LYS A 100 11.56 3.06 1.02
CA LYS A 100 10.40 3.82 0.57
C LYS A 100 9.63 3.01 -0.46
N ALA A 101 8.32 2.87 -0.29
CA ALA A 101 7.45 2.36 -1.34
C ALA A 101 6.62 3.50 -1.93
N ILE A 102 6.41 3.45 -3.25
CA ILE A 102 5.71 4.47 -4.03
C ILE A 102 4.71 3.77 -4.94
N GLY A 103 3.49 4.30 -5.00
CA GLY A 103 2.43 3.82 -5.90
C GLY A 103 1.90 4.93 -6.78
N ARG A 104 1.60 4.61 -8.05
CA ARG A 104 1.07 5.56 -9.04
C ARG A 104 -0.04 4.92 -9.87
N VAL A 105 -0.99 5.73 -10.30
CA VAL A 105 -2.02 5.33 -11.25
C VAL A 105 -1.47 5.47 -12.66
N LEU A 106 -1.52 4.39 -13.44
CA LEU A 106 -1.18 4.39 -14.85
C LEU A 106 -2.40 4.68 -15.71
N ARG A 107 -3.53 4.05 -15.36
CA ARG A 107 -4.81 4.24 -16.07
C ARG A 107 -5.96 4.01 -15.10
N ASP A 108 -6.93 4.90 -15.13
CA ASP A 108 -8.16 4.80 -14.34
C ASP A 108 -9.37 4.73 -15.29
N GLY A 109 -10.09 3.61 -15.21
CA GLY A 109 -11.32 3.37 -15.97
C GLY A 109 -12.57 3.29 -15.10
N GLY A 110 -12.51 3.78 -13.85
CA GLY A 110 -13.62 3.76 -12.90
C GLY A 110 -13.77 2.42 -12.18
N SER A 111 -14.34 1.41 -12.82
CA SER A 111 -14.49 0.06 -12.23
C SER A 111 -13.23 -0.80 -12.30
N ARG A 112 -12.29 -0.43 -13.17
CA ARG A 112 -10.97 -1.06 -13.33
C ARG A 112 -9.90 0.01 -13.36
N ALA A 113 -8.74 -0.28 -12.79
CA ALA A 113 -7.59 0.59 -12.82
C ALA A 113 -6.31 -0.22 -13.06
N GLN A 114 -5.36 0.40 -13.73
CA GLN A 114 -4.00 -0.11 -13.85
C GLN A 114 -3.08 0.80 -13.02
N VAL A 115 -2.31 0.19 -12.15
CA VAL A 115 -1.44 0.89 -11.21
C VAL A 115 -0.04 0.27 -11.21
N GLU A 116 0.93 1.04 -10.72
CA GLU A 116 2.28 0.56 -10.52
C GLU A 116 2.74 0.84 -9.09
N GLY A 117 3.72 0.07 -8.63
CA GLY A 117 4.40 0.28 -7.37
C GLY A 117 5.88 -0.01 -7.48
N GLU A 118 6.68 0.64 -6.63
CA GLU A 118 8.12 0.39 -6.54
C GLU A 118 8.61 0.55 -5.11
N ILE A 119 9.69 -0.18 -4.75
CA ILE A 119 10.41 -0.03 -3.49
C ILE A 119 11.80 0.50 -3.80
N GLN A 120 12.20 1.52 -3.05
CA GLN A 120 13.46 2.24 -3.22
C GLN A 120 14.32 2.18 -1.97
N LEU A 121 15.62 2.09 -2.18
CA LEU A 121 16.67 2.37 -1.19
C LEU A 121 16.78 3.89 -0.94
N PRO A 122 17.51 4.32 0.12
CA PRO A 122 17.72 5.74 0.40
C PRO A 122 18.39 6.52 -0.72
N ASP A 123 19.20 5.87 -1.56
CA ASP A 123 19.87 6.47 -2.72
C ASP A 123 18.96 6.54 -3.98
N GLY A 124 17.71 6.08 -3.87
CA GLY A 124 16.76 6.04 -4.99
C GLY A 124 16.82 4.79 -5.86
N THR A 125 17.71 3.85 -5.58
CA THR A 125 17.79 2.57 -6.30
C THR A 125 16.48 1.78 -6.11
N VAL A 126 15.82 1.42 -7.22
CA VAL A 126 14.61 0.60 -7.20
C VAL A 126 14.98 -0.87 -7.03
N THR A 127 14.61 -1.47 -5.90
CA THR A 127 14.90 -2.88 -5.61
C THR A 127 13.85 -3.82 -6.18
N ALA A 128 12.60 -3.42 -6.18
CA ALA A 128 11.49 -4.18 -6.74
C ALA A 128 10.41 -3.24 -7.26
N LYS A 129 9.65 -3.71 -8.24
CA LYS A 129 8.50 -2.98 -8.79
C LYS A 129 7.39 -3.92 -9.20
N CYS A 130 6.16 -3.40 -9.25
CA CYS A 130 5.02 -4.15 -9.75
C CYS A 130 4.17 -3.32 -10.73
N THR A 131 3.39 -4.04 -11.53
CA THR A 131 2.25 -3.52 -12.26
C THR A 131 1.04 -4.34 -11.87
N SER A 132 -0.06 -3.69 -11.52
CA SER A 132 -1.27 -4.36 -11.04
C SER A 132 -2.50 -3.90 -11.82
N LEU A 133 -3.40 -4.86 -12.06
CA LEU A 133 -4.75 -4.62 -12.55
C LEU A 133 -5.71 -4.75 -11.37
N LEU A 134 -6.45 -3.68 -11.11
CA LEU A 134 -7.42 -3.60 -10.02
C LEU A 134 -8.85 -3.64 -10.57
N PHE A 135 -9.74 -4.10 -9.72
CA PHE A 135 -11.19 -4.08 -9.98
C PHE A 135 -11.94 -3.58 -8.74
N LYS A 136 -13.07 -2.91 -8.96
CA LYS A 136 -13.94 -2.45 -7.87
C LYS A 136 -14.24 -3.59 -6.91
N ILE A 137 -14.11 -3.33 -5.59
CA ILE A 137 -14.36 -4.33 -4.56
C ILE A 137 -15.78 -4.91 -4.69
N PRO A 138 -15.95 -6.25 -4.72
CA PRO A 138 -17.26 -6.86 -4.75
C PRO A 138 -18.05 -6.54 -3.47
N GLN A 139 -19.35 -6.27 -3.59
CA GLN A 139 -20.20 -5.97 -2.44
C GLN A 139 -20.16 -7.10 -1.40
N ALA A 140 -20.14 -8.36 -1.83
CA ALA A 140 -20.02 -9.53 -0.96
C ALA A 140 -18.75 -9.53 -0.07
N VAL A 141 -17.71 -8.83 -0.47
CA VAL A 141 -16.50 -8.63 0.35
C VAL A 141 -16.74 -7.55 1.40
N LYS A 142 -17.35 -6.43 1.01
CA LYS A 142 -17.71 -5.35 1.93
C LYS A 142 -18.72 -5.81 3.00
N ASP A 143 -19.67 -6.66 2.63
CA ASP A 143 -20.70 -7.18 3.53
C ASP A 143 -20.14 -8.02 4.69
N LYS A 144 -18.89 -8.47 4.57
CA LYS A 144 -18.19 -9.21 5.64
C LYS A 144 -17.50 -8.30 6.67
N TRP A 145 -17.47 -7.00 6.42
CA TRP A 145 -16.84 -6.07 7.34
C TRP A 145 -17.71 -5.90 8.59
N GLY A 146 -17.13 -6.14 9.76
CA GLY A 146 -17.77 -5.87 11.02
C GLY A 146 -17.81 -4.36 11.35
N PRO A 147 -18.67 -3.96 12.33
CA PRO A 147 -18.77 -2.55 12.74
C PRO A 147 -17.42 -1.93 13.14
N ALA A 148 -16.59 -2.65 13.88
CA ALA A 148 -15.31 -2.16 14.35
C ALA A 148 -14.34 -1.83 13.19
N GLU A 149 -14.33 -2.63 12.12
CA GLU A 149 -13.52 -2.36 10.94
C GLU A 149 -14.01 -1.12 10.18
N THR A 150 -15.33 -1.00 10.01
CA THR A 150 -15.95 0.15 9.36
C THR A 150 -15.71 1.44 10.14
N GLU A 151 -15.84 1.39 11.47
CA GLU A 151 -15.57 2.53 12.35
C GLU A 151 -14.09 2.96 12.29
N GLU A 152 -13.15 2.01 12.28
CA GLU A 152 -11.72 2.34 12.20
C GLU A 152 -11.37 3.02 10.88
N TRP A 153 -11.88 2.50 9.77
CA TRP A 153 -11.68 3.14 8.47
C TRP A 153 -12.22 4.56 8.46
N ALA A 154 -13.47 4.76 8.91
CA ALA A 154 -14.11 6.08 8.99
C ALA A 154 -13.35 7.03 9.95
N ARG A 155 -12.93 6.53 11.12
CA ARG A 155 -12.22 7.29 12.13
C ARG A 155 -10.85 7.78 11.64
N THR A 156 -10.18 6.96 10.84
CA THR A 156 -8.83 7.26 10.31
C THR A 156 -8.86 7.99 8.98
N THR A 157 -10.03 8.06 8.33
CA THR A 157 -10.23 8.86 7.11
C THR A 157 -9.98 10.34 7.42
N PRO A 158 -9.08 11.00 6.68
CA PRO A 158 -8.78 12.41 6.91
C PRO A 158 -10.00 13.27 6.58
N LYS A 159 -10.25 14.27 7.43
CA LYS A 159 -11.21 15.33 7.11
C LYS A 159 -10.51 16.27 6.12
N LEU A 160 -11.07 16.39 4.93
CA LEU A 160 -10.62 17.34 3.94
C LEU A 160 -11.12 18.73 4.41
N GLU A 161 -10.21 19.66 4.59
CA GLU A 161 -10.57 21.08 4.82
C GLU A 161 -11.20 21.60 3.52
N GLU A 162 -12.38 22.21 3.63
CA GLU A 162 -13.07 22.84 2.51
C GLU A 162 -12.30 24.07 1.99
#